data_591d7842eb7ddfda36dc078e5624ea94
#
_entry.id   591d7842eb7ddfda36dc078e5624ea94
#
_cell.length_a   1.000
_cell.length_b   1.000
_cell.length_c   1.000
_cell.angle_alpha   90.00
_cell.angle_beta   90.00
_cell.angle_gamma   90.00
#
_symmetry.space_group_name_H-M   'P 1'
#
loop_
_entity.id
_entity.type
_entity.pdbx_description
1 polymer ?
#
loop_
_entity_poly.entity_id
_entity_poly.type
_entity_poly.pdbx_seq_one_letter_code
_entity_poly.pdbx_strand_id
1 'polypeptide(L)'
;MSGAIASYDLIVVGAGIIGASCADEASTRGMRVAIVEPGPIGGGSTAAAMGHLVAMDDDPAELALANYSLHHWEAFADLREAEFSRCGTLWVARDDSELAAAGTRVARLNAAGIEAHLIDAATLYELEPALVPGLAGGLLVPREAVVYPPRVANHLVQRAGLRGAQLYAGRRVIALQRGGVHLDDGTRLSGPVLVATGCALPALLPMLPMRGRKGHLVITDRYPGLVRHQLLELGYADSAHGDADSSVAFNVQPRPTGQILIGSSREFSATDAAVSPSMVQRMLERSFAFMPRLRELQAVRIWTGLRPTTPDGRPYLGAVPGATDQWVAAGHEGLGVTTALGSAKLMIDLIQGRQPAIDPVPYSPQRMAA
;
A
#
# COMPACT_ATOMS: atom_id res chain seq x y z
N MET A 1 11.89 -27.68 32.42
CA MET A 1 12.14 -28.42 31.17
C MET A 1 12.41 -27.37 30.09
N SER A 2 13.66 -27.29 29.60
CA SER A 2 14.01 -26.40 28.48
C SER A 2 13.37 -26.99 27.21
N GLY A 3 12.20 -26.46 26.82
CA GLY A 3 11.62 -26.82 25.53
C GLY A 3 12.59 -26.47 24.41
N ALA A 4 12.70 -27.33 23.41
CA ALA A 4 13.52 -27.07 22.22
C ALA A 4 13.04 -25.76 21.58
N ILE A 5 13.97 -24.80 21.36
CA ILE A 5 13.66 -23.55 20.69
C ILE A 5 13.35 -23.89 19.22
N ALA A 6 12.16 -23.54 18.76
CA ALA A 6 11.78 -23.76 17.36
C ALA A 6 12.67 -22.91 16.44
N SER A 7 13.24 -23.55 15.41
CA SER A 7 14.17 -22.93 14.47
C SER A 7 13.54 -22.77 13.11
N TYR A 8 13.70 -21.60 12.50
CA TYR A 8 13.16 -21.21 11.20
C TYR A 8 14.26 -20.65 10.31
N ASP A 9 14.03 -20.73 8.99
CA ASP A 9 14.92 -20.12 8.01
C ASP A 9 14.58 -18.62 7.84
N LEU A 10 13.35 -18.22 8.27
CA LEU A 10 12.91 -16.83 8.37
C LEU A 10 11.77 -16.68 9.40
N ILE A 11 11.86 -15.66 10.24
CA ILE A 11 10.80 -15.21 11.14
C ILE A 11 10.27 -13.88 10.61
N VAL A 12 9.02 -13.85 10.14
CA VAL A 12 8.35 -12.63 9.67
C VAL A 12 7.52 -12.04 10.82
N VAL A 13 7.84 -10.81 11.21
CA VAL A 13 7.14 -10.07 12.27
C VAL A 13 6.16 -9.10 11.66
N GLY A 14 4.86 -9.41 11.78
CA GLY A 14 3.75 -8.70 11.17
C GLY A 14 3.14 -9.45 9.99
N ALA A 15 1.81 -9.55 9.96
CA ALA A 15 1.03 -10.16 8.88
C ALA A 15 0.11 -9.14 8.16
N GLY A 16 0.55 -7.87 8.05
CA GLY A 16 0.02 -6.93 7.06
C GLY A 16 0.37 -7.40 5.66
N ILE A 17 -0.09 -6.68 4.63
CA ILE A 17 0.11 -7.09 3.22
C ILE A 17 1.60 -7.31 2.89
N ILE A 18 2.52 -6.51 3.46
CA ILE A 18 3.97 -6.65 3.23
C ILE A 18 4.50 -7.93 3.85
N GLY A 19 4.25 -8.15 5.16
CA GLY A 19 4.73 -9.35 5.85
C GLY A 19 4.11 -10.63 5.29
N ALA A 20 2.81 -10.61 4.97
CA ALA A 20 2.11 -11.72 4.34
C ALA A 20 2.72 -12.07 2.97
N SER A 21 3.04 -11.07 2.14
CA SER A 21 3.70 -11.28 0.85
C SER A 21 5.11 -11.87 1.01
N CYS A 22 5.89 -11.38 1.99
CA CYS A 22 7.22 -11.91 2.27
C CYS A 22 7.17 -13.36 2.77
N ALA A 23 6.21 -13.68 3.64
CA ALA A 23 6.03 -15.04 4.15
C ALA A 23 5.61 -16.02 3.04
N ASP A 24 4.71 -15.62 2.15
CA ASP A 24 4.28 -16.43 1.00
C ASP A 24 5.45 -16.65 0.03
N GLU A 25 6.21 -15.61 -0.32
CA GLU A 25 7.36 -15.73 -1.21
C GLU A 25 8.46 -16.62 -0.61
N ALA A 26 8.79 -16.43 0.69
CA ALA A 26 9.78 -17.25 1.39
C ALA A 26 9.38 -18.73 1.40
N SER A 27 8.12 -19.03 1.77
CA SER A 27 7.62 -20.41 1.78
C SER A 27 7.52 -21.02 0.37
N THR A 28 7.22 -20.22 -0.65
CA THR A 28 7.27 -20.64 -2.06
C THR A 28 8.67 -21.08 -2.48
N ARG A 29 9.70 -20.45 -1.89
CA ARG A 29 11.11 -20.83 -2.12
C ARG A 29 11.62 -21.94 -1.19
N GLY A 30 10.72 -22.61 -0.45
CA GLY A 30 11.06 -23.77 0.40
C GLY A 30 11.65 -23.42 1.77
N MET A 31 11.60 -22.13 2.18
CA MET A 31 12.06 -21.73 3.52
C MET A 31 11.05 -22.17 4.59
N ARG A 32 11.55 -22.61 5.76
CA ARG A 32 10.71 -22.80 6.96
C ARG A 32 10.43 -21.45 7.59
N VAL A 33 9.18 -21.01 7.53
CA VAL A 33 8.77 -19.66 7.93
C VAL A 33 7.94 -19.68 9.21
N ALA A 34 8.27 -18.79 10.16
CA ALA A 34 7.36 -18.39 11.23
C ALA A 34 6.76 -17.03 10.91
N ILE A 35 5.47 -16.85 11.17
CA ILE A 35 4.77 -15.57 11.04
C ILE A 35 4.25 -15.20 12.43
N VAL A 36 4.60 -14.02 12.95
CA VAL A 36 4.13 -13.55 14.25
C VAL A 36 3.26 -12.32 14.07
N GLU A 37 1.98 -12.40 14.51
CA GLU A 37 1.02 -11.32 14.34
C GLU A 37 0.16 -11.16 15.62
N PRO A 38 0.20 -9.99 16.28
CA PRO A 38 -0.57 -9.76 17.49
C PRO A 38 -2.07 -9.51 17.27
N GLY A 39 -2.43 -9.08 16.07
CA GLY A 39 -3.80 -8.70 15.71
C GLY A 39 -4.39 -9.54 14.59
N PRO A 40 -5.42 -9.04 13.91
CA PRO A 40 -5.95 -9.67 12.72
C PRO A 40 -4.94 -9.64 11.55
N ILE A 41 -4.85 -10.73 10.80
CA ILE A 41 -4.08 -10.76 9.55
C ILE A 41 -4.64 -9.68 8.61
N GLY A 42 -3.75 -8.91 7.99
CA GLY A 42 -4.14 -7.78 7.14
C GLY A 42 -4.74 -6.61 7.92
N GLY A 43 -4.54 -6.53 9.23
CA GLY A 43 -4.94 -5.40 10.07
C GLY A 43 -4.09 -4.14 9.82
N GLY A 44 -4.19 -3.17 10.72
CA GLY A 44 -3.41 -1.93 10.67
C GLY A 44 -3.61 -1.14 9.37
N SER A 45 -2.51 -0.66 8.78
CA SER A 45 -2.54 0.13 7.53
C SER A 45 -3.17 -0.63 6.36
N THR A 46 -3.02 -1.96 6.31
CA THR A 46 -3.61 -2.82 5.27
C THR A 46 -5.13 -2.79 5.30
N ALA A 47 -5.74 -2.90 6.48
CA ALA A 47 -7.20 -2.84 6.64
C ALA A 47 -7.77 -1.45 6.36
N ALA A 48 -6.97 -0.42 6.54
CA ALA A 48 -7.38 0.96 6.33
C ALA A 48 -7.14 1.46 4.88
N ALA A 49 -6.45 0.68 4.04
CA ALA A 49 -6.08 1.09 2.69
C ALA A 49 -7.27 1.04 1.72
N MET A 50 -7.24 1.89 0.70
CA MET A 50 -8.19 1.85 -0.42
C MET A 50 -8.01 0.61 -1.29
N GLY A 51 -6.80 0.10 -1.41
CA GLY A 51 -6.51 -1.08 -2.23
C GLY A 51 -6.14 -0.77 -3.66
N HIS A 52 -5.57 0.40 -3.90
CA HIS A 52 -5.05 0.79 -5.22
C HIS A 52 -3.90 -0.11 -5.68
N LEU A 53 -3.91 -0.47 -6.95
CA LEU A 53 -2.80 -1.04 -7.69
C LEU A 53 -2.45 -0.07 -8.81
N VAL A 54 -1.60 0.90 -8.50
CA VAL A 54 -1.31 2.07 -9.34
C VAL A 54 0.19 2.33 -9.42
N ALA A 55 0.62 2.91 -10.53
CA ALA A 55 1.99 3.38 -10.72
C ALA A 55 2.05 4.91 -10.51
N MET A 56 2.74 5.33 -9.45
CA MET A 56 3.07 6.73 -9.23
C MET A 56 4.45 7.02 -9.83
N ASP A 57 4.59 8.16 -10.50
CA ASP A 57 5.77 8.53 -11.27
C ASP A 57 6.57 9.70 -10.67
N ASP A 58 6.22 10.12 -9.46
CA ASP A 58 6.86 11.25 -8.76
C ASP A 58 8.31 10.92 -8.35
N ASP A 59 8.59 9.65 -8.04
CA ASP A 59 9.93 9.15 -7.70
C ASP A 59 10.29 7.95 -8.59
N PRO A 60 11.44 7.97 -9.30
CA PRO A 60 11.85 6.87 -10.18
C PRO A 60 12.01 5.52 -9.48
N ALA A 61 12.46 5.51 -8.22
CA ALA A 61 12.60 4.28 -7.46
C ALA A 61 11.22 3.71 -7.07
N GLU A 62 10.29 4.57 -6.63
CA GLU A 62 8.90 4.13 -6.36
C GLU A 62 8.24 3.59 -7.62
N LEU A 63 8.41 4.25 -8.77
CA LEU A 63 7.90 3.79 -10.06
C LEU A 63 8.48 2.43 -10.43
N ALA A 64 9.80 2.23 -10.26
CA ALA A 64 10.45 0.95 -10.57
C ALA A 64 9.92 -0.19 -9.69
N LEU A 65 9.75 0.03 -8.38
CA LEU A 65 9.20 -0.97 -7.47
C LEU A 65 7.72 -1.23 -7.74
N ALA A 66 6.93 -0.19 -8.00
CA ALA A 66 5.51 -0.32 -8.33
C ALA A 66 5.31 -1.11 -9.64
N ASN A 67 6.03 -0.74 -10.70
CA ASN A 67 5.98 -1.43 -11.99
C ASN A 67 6.39 -2.90 -11.86
N TYR A 68 7.50 -3.18 -11.19
CA TYR A 68 7.93 -4.56 -10.90
C TYR A 68 6.85 -5.34 -10.15
N SER A 69 6.22 -4.73 -9.14
CA SER A 69 5.19 -5.36 -8.32
C SER A 69 3.89 -5.62 -9.10
N LEU A 70 3.44 -4.66 -9.92
CA LEU A 70 2.18 -4.76 -10.67
C LEU A 70 2.12 -5.99 -11.57
N HIS A 71 3.23 -6.39 -12.17
CA HIS A 71 3.30 -7.62 -12.97
C HIS A 71 2.95 -8.89 -12.17
N HIS A 72 3.18 -8.89 -10.87
CA HIS A 72 2.89 -10.06 -10.01
C HIS A 72 1.46 -10.08 -9.51
N TRP A 73 0.74 -8.95 -9.55
CA TRP A 73 -0.65 -8.87 -9.15
C TRP A 73 -1.61 -9.60 -10.10
N GLU A 74 -1.21 -9.86 -11.34
CA GLU A 74 -2.00 -10.64 -12.31
C GLU A 74 -2.35 -12.03 -11.80
N ALA A 75 -1.51 -12.64 -10.97
CA ALA A 75 -1.77 -13.94 -10.35
C ALA A 75 -2.98 -13.95 -9.40
N PHE A 76 -3.52 -12.78 -9.05
CA PHE A 76 -4.68 -12.63 -8.16
C PHE A 76 -5.95 -12.23 -8.90
N ALA A 77 -5.91 -12.08 -10.24
CA ALA A 77 -7.04 -11.60 -11.03
C ALA A 77 -8.29 -12.47 -10.89
N ASP A 78 -8.11 -13.79 -10.74
CA ASP A 78 -9.20 -14.76 -10.60
C ASP A 78 -9.58 -15.07 -9.14
N LEU A 79 -8.87 -14.46 -8.17
CA LEU A 79 -9.15 -14.66 -6.75
C LEU A 79 -10.35 -13.80 -6.34
N ARG A 80 -11.52 -14.41 -6.23
CA ARG A 80 -12.78 -13.71 -5.90
C ARG A 80 -12.71 -12.95 -4.58
N GLU A 81 -12.05 -13.52 -3.56
CA GLU A 81 -11.91 -12.89 -2.25
C GLU A 81 -11.01 -11.65 -2.27
N ALA A 82 -10.12 -11.55 -3.26
CA ALA A 82 -9.29 -10.36 -3.45
C ALA A 82 -10.09 -9.15 -3.94
N GLU A 83 -11.29 -9.37 -4.47
CA GLU A 83 -12.08 -8.33 -5.15
C GLU A 83 -11.24 -7.59 -6.21
N PHE A 84 -10.37 -8.33 -6.92
CA PHE A 84 -9.55 -7.74 -7.97
C PHE A 84 -10.45 -7.19 -9.08
N SER A 85 -10.26 -5.92 -9.42
CA SER A 85 -10.99 -5.28 -10.51
C SER A 85 -10.05 -4.38 -11.31
N ARG A 86 -9.83 -4.73 -12.58
CA ARG A 86 -9.07 -3.91 -13.53
C ARG A 86 -9.97 -2.82 -14.07
N CYS A 87 -10.27 -1.84 -13.22
CA CYS A 87 -11.14 -0.71 -13.60
C CYS A 87 -10.38 0.43 -14.29
N GLY A 88 -9.05 0.37 -14.33
CA GLY A 88 -8.24 1.49 -14.80
C GLY A 88 -8.24 2.68 -13.86
N THR A 89 -7.33 3.62 -14.10
CA THR A 89 -7.27 4.90 -13.38
C THR A 89 -7.43 6.05 -14.35
N LEU A 90 -8.31 6.98 -14.01
CA LEU A 90 -8.51 8.25 -14.68
C LEU A 90 -8.01 9.39 -13.80
N TRP A 91 -6.96 10.05 -14.21
CA TRP A 91 -6.47 11.30 -13.63
C TRP A 91 -7.15 12.46 -14.34
N VAL A 92 -8.01 13.16 -13.63
CA VAL A 92 -8.92 14.17 -14.19
C VAL A 92 -8.23 15.53 -14.22
N ALA A 93 -8.22 16.18 -15.39
CA ALA A 93 -7.73 17.55 -15.59
C ALA A 93 -8.90 18.54 -15.47
N ARG A 94 -8.74 19.57 -14.62
CA ARG A 94 -9.72 20.64 -14.46
C ARG A 94 -9.72 21.61 -15.64
N ASP A 95 -8.53 21.84 -16.19
CA ASP A 95 -8.30 22.81 -17.25
C ASP A 95 -7.22 22.34 -18.24
N ASP A 96 -7.04 23.09 -19.32
CA ASP A 96 -6.08 22.77 -20.38
C ASP A 96 -4.63 22.80 -19.89
N SER A 97 -4.31 23.57 -18.87
CA SER A 97 -2.95 23.64 -18.28
C SER A 97 -2.60 22.32 -17.56
N GLU A 98 -3.53 21.81 -16.75
CA GLU A 98 -3.35 20.50 -16.09
C GLU A 98 -3.26 19.38 -17.14
N LEU A 99 -4.10 19.43 -18.19
CA LEU A 99 -4.09 18.43 -19.27
C LEU A 99 -2.77 18.46 -20.05
N ALA A 100 -2.26 19.63 -20.37
CA ALA A 100 -0.98 19.79 -21.07
C ALA A 100 0.19 19.25 -20.21
N ALA A 101 0.22 19.55 -18.90
CA ALA A 101 1.22 19.04 -17.98
C ALA A 101 1.21 17.51 -17.88
N ALA A 102 0.05 16.87 -17.99
CA ALA A 102 -0.10 15.43 -17.96
C ALA A 102 0.62 14.69 -19.11
N GLY A 103 0.92 15.38 -20.22
CA GLY A 103 1.68 14.79 -21.34
C GLY A 103 3.07 14.30 -20.93
N THR A 104 3.76 15.01 -20.05
CA THR A 104 5.05 14.58 -19.50
C THR A 104 4.91 13.31 -18.66
N ARG A 105 3.85 13.20 -17.89
CA ARG A 105 3.55 12.01 -17.09
C ARG A 105 3.26 10.80 -17.95
N VAL A 106 2.46 10.97 -19.02
CA VAL A 106 2.21 9.90 -20.02
C VAL A 106 3.52 9.41 -20.62
N ALA A 107 4.41 10.32 -21.02
CA ALA A 107 5.70 9.94 -21.59
C ALA A 107 6.56 9.12 -20.61
N ARG A 108 6.60 9.52 -19.32
CA ARG A 108 7.34 8.77 -18.28
C ARG A 108 6.76 7.38 -18.04
N LEU A 109 5.43 7.27 -17.91
CA LEU A 109 4.77 5.98 -17.70
C LEU A 109 5.00 5.04 -18.89
N ASN A 110 4.83 5.52 -20.11
CA ASN A 110 5.08 4.74 -21.33
C ASN A 110 6.55 4.32 -21.45
N ALA A 111 7.49 5.19 -21.10
CA ALA A 111 8.91 4.84 -21.07
C ALA A 111 9.24 3.75 -20.02
N ALA A 112 8.46 3.65 -18.95
CA ALA A 112 8.54 2.58 -17.97
C ALA A 112 7.76 1.31 -18.39
N GLY A 113 7.15 1.27 -19.58
CA GLY A 113 6.36 0.15 -20.08
C GLY A 113 4.94 0.08 -19.51
N ILE A 114 4.46 1.17 -18.92
CA ILE A 114 3.10 1.29 -18.36
C ILE A 114 2.26 2.05 -19.39
N GLU A 115 1.28 1.37 -19.98
CA GLU A 115 0.37 1.96 -20.95
C GLU A 115 -0.41 3.14 -20.34
N ALA A 116 -0.27 4.33 -20.93
CA ALA A 116 -0.95 5.55 -20.48
C ALA A 116 -1.29 6.43 -21.69
N HIS A 117 -2.46 7.09 -21.64
CA HIS A 117 -2.98 7.91 -22.72
C HIS A 117 -3.55 9.22 -22.20
N LEU A 118 -3.33 10.33 -22.92
CA LEU A 118 -4.17 11.51 -22.76
C LEU A 118 -5.53 11.24 -23.42
N ILE A 119 -6.58 11.69 -22.76
CA ILE A 119 -7.95 11.67 -23.29
C ILE A 119 -8.55 13.08 -23.22
N ASP A 120 -9.35 13.41 -24.22
CA ASP A 120 -10.10 14.67 -24.27
C ASP A 120 -11.35 14.64 -23.38
N ALA A 121 -12.01 15.77 -23.25
CA ALA A 121 -13.22 15.91 -22.46
C ALA A 121 -14.36 14.99 -22.95
N ALA A 122 -14.51 14.80 -24.25
CA ALA A 122 -15.56 13.94 -24.80
C ALA A 122 -15.39 12.50 -24.36
N THR A 123 -14.18 11.95 -24.52
CA THR A 123 -13.81 10.60 -24.07
C THR A 123 -13.94 10.48 -22.55
N LEU A 124 -13.53 11.51 -21.78
CA LEU A 124 -13.66 11.51 -20.31
C LEU A 124 -15.12 11.32 -19.88
N TYR A 125 -16.06 12.06 -20.49
CA TYR A 125 -17.49 11.97 -20.16
C TYR A 125 -18.16 10.69 -20.67
N GLU A 126 -17.68 10.09 -21.76
CA GLU A 126 -18.12 8.75 -22.16
C GLU A 126 -17.72 7.69 -21.13
N LEU A 127 -16.52 7.79 -20.60
CA LEU A 127 -16.01 6.87 -19.59
C LEU A 127 -16.65 7.11 -18.21
N GLU A 128 -16.76 8.37 -17.78
CA GLU A 128 -17.26 8.77 -16.44
C GLU A 128 -18.31 9.88 -16.54
N PRO A 129 -19.56 9.55 -16.93
CA PRO A 129 -20.62 10.54 -17.18
C PRO A 129 -21.12 11.25 -15.90
N ALA A 130 -20.73 10.79 -14.71
CA ALA A 130 -21.12 11.39 -13.43
C ALA A 130 -20.20 12.52 -12.97
N LEU A 131 -19.12 12.81 -13.71
CA LEU A 131 -18.22 13.93 -13.43
C LEU A 131 -18.90 15.28 -13.72
N VAL A 132 -18.46 16.32 -13.02
CA VAL A 132 -18.94 17.70 -13.20
C VAL A 132 -18.62 18.18 -14.62
N PRO A 133 -19.52 18.91 -15.31
CA PRO A 133 -19.22 19.50 -16.61
C PRO A 133 -18.08 20.53 -16.57
N GLY A 134 -17.36 20.70 -17.68
CA GLY A 134 -16.33 21.73 -17.84
C GLY A 134 -14.90 21.26 -17.54
N LEU A 135 -14.67 19.97 -17.34
CA LEU A 135 -13.33 19.39 -17.23
C LEU A 135 -12.67 19.29 -18.61
N ALA A 136 -11.36 19.48 -18.67
CA ALA A 136 -10.61 19.54 -19.93
C ALA A 136 -10.33 18.15 -20.54
N GLY A 137 -10.34 17.10 -19.72
CA GLY A 137 -9.97 15.75 -20.12
C GLY A 137 -9.21 15.04 -19.00
N GLY A 138 -8.25 14.19 -19.36
CA GLY A 138 -7.48 13.50 -18.35
C GLY A 138 -6.38 12.58 -18.89
N LEU A 139 -5.81 11.83 -17.98
CA LEU A 139 -4.86 10.77 -18.25
C LEU A 139 -5.48 9.43 -17.84
N LEU A 140 -5.57 8.50 -18.78
CA LEU A 140 -6.05 7.14 -18.55
C LEU A 140 -4.88 6.17 -18.46
N VAL A 141 -4.87 5.35 -17.37
CA VAL A 141 -3.98 4.19 -17.22
C VAL A 141 -4.85 2.93 -17.16
N PRO A 142 -5.08 2.24 -18.27
CA PRO A 142 -6.17 1.26 -18.41
C PRO A 142 -5.92 -0.04 -17.62
N ARG A 143 -4.66 -0.38 -17.34
CA ARG A 143 -4.32 -1.64 -16.69
C ARG A 143 -4.24 -1.56 -15.18
N GLU A 144 -4.39 -0.40 -14.59
CA GLU A 144 -4.46 -0.23 -13.16
C GLU A 144 -5.73 -0.85 -12.57
N ALA A 145 -5.66 -1.23 -11.30
CA ALA A 145 -6.70 -2.05 -10.69
C ALA A 145 -6.94 -1.66 -9.22
N VAL A 146 -7.96 -2.24 -8.64
CA VAL A 146 -8.23 -2.23 -7.19
C VAL A 146 -8.29 -3.64 -6.65
N VAL A 147 -7.98 -3.79 -5.36
CA VAL A 147 -8.13 -5.06 -4.62
C VAL A 147 -8.71 -4.80 -3.23
N TYR A 148 -9.11 -5.86 -2.53
CA TYR A 148 -9.41 -5.81 -1.11
C TYR A 148 -8.23 -6.34 -0.27
N PRO A 149 -7.33 -5.46 0.21
CA PRO A 149 -6.03 -5.86 0.75
C PRO A 149 -6.09 -6.83 1.93
N PRO A 150 -7.04 -6.73 2.89
CA PRO A 150 -7.12 -7.68 4.00
C PRO A 150 -7.35 -9.13 3.56
N ARG A 151 -8.16 -9.33 2.52
CA ARG A 151 -8.42 -10.68 1.99
C ARG A 151 -7.21 -11.24 1.25
N VAL A 152 -6.49 -10.39 0.52
CA VAL A 152 -5.22 -10.79 -0.11
C VAL A 152 -4.19 -11.18 0.95
N ALA A 153 -4.02 -10.40 2.01
CA ALA A 153 -3.09 -10.73 3.09
C ALA A 153 -3.45 -12.08 3.75
N ASN A 154 -4.74 -12.32 4.03
CA ASN A 154 -5.21 -13.60 4.55
C ASN A 154 -4.90 -14.76 3.59
N HIS A 155 -5.18 -14.58 2.30
CA HIS A 155 -4.90 -15.60 1.28
C HIS A 155 -3.40 -15.95 1.23
N LEU A 156 -2.52 -14.94 1.26
CA LEU A 156 -1.07 -15.14 1.25
C LEU A 156 -0.59 -15.90 2.49
N VAL A 157 -1.09 -15.56 3.69
CA VAL A 157 -0.75 -16.29 4.92
C VAL A 157 -1.26 -17.75 4.87
N GLN A 158 -2.46 -17.97 4.34
CA GLN A 158 -2.99 -19.32 4.15
C GLN A 158 -2.14 -20.13 3.15
N ARG A 159 -1.74 -19.53 2.03
CA ARG A 159 -0.83 -20.16 1.06
C ARG A 159 0.51 -20.54 1.69
N ALA A 160 1.09 -19.63 2.48
CA ALA A 160 2.31 -19.92 3.23
C ALA A 160 2.10 -21.09 4.21
N GLY A 161 0.97 -21.12 4.92
CA GLY A 161 0.61 -22.21 5.85
C GLY A 161 0.48 -23.56 5.15
N LEU A 162 -0.13 -23.60 3.96
CA LEU A 162 -0.22 -24.83 3.14
C LEU A 162 1.17 -25.35 2.71
N ARG A 163 2.19 -24.49 2.71
CA ARG A 163 3.60 -24.86 2.45
C ARG A 163 4.41 -25.09 3.73
N GLY A 164 3.74 -25.14 4.90
CA GLY A 164 4.38 -25.45 6.19
C GLY A 164 4.81 -24.24 7.01
N ALA A 165 4.47 -23.01 6.61
CA ALA A 165 4.71 -21.84 7.46
C ALA A 165 3.85 -21.91 8.74
N GLN A 166 4.43 -21.57 9.88
CA GLN A 166 3.76 -21.58 11.18
C GLN A 166 3.31 -20.18 11.57
N LEU A 167 2.01 -20.00 11.81
CA LEU A 167 1.43 -18.74 12.29
C LEU A 167 1.32 -18.71 13.80
N TYR A 168 1.94 -17.72 14.44
CA TYR A 168 1.82 -17.36 15.85
C TYR A 168 0.81 -16.21 15.99
N ALA A 169 -0.47 -16.54 15.84
CA ALA A 169 -1.57 -15.59 15.92
C ALA A 169 -1.81 -15.12 17.37
N GLY A 170 -2.12 -13.83 17.55
CA GLY A 170 -2.33 -13.22 18.87
C GLY A 170 -1.05 -13.11 19.70
N ARG A 171 0.13 -13.21 19.08
CA ARG A 171 1.43 -13.10 19.73
C ARG A 171 2.17 -11.87 19.25
N ARG A 172 2.81 -11.18 20.18
CA ARG A 172 3.61 -9.98 19.93
C ARG A 172 5.08 -10.27 20.11
N VAL A 173 5.91 -9.86 19.17
CA VAL A 173 7.35 -9.77 19.38
C VAL A 173 7.63 -8.58 20.29
N ILE A 174 8.24 -8.83 21.45
CA ILE A 174 8.61 -7.80 22.42
C ILE A 174 10.08 -7.43 22.37
N ALA A 175 10.94 -8.30 21.83
CA ALA A 175 12.35 -8.02 21.64
C ALA A 175 12.93 -8.79 20.46
N LEU A 176 13.81 -8.11 19.72
CA LEU A 176 14.73 -8.72 18.77
C LEU A 176 16.00 -9.10 19.51
N GLN A 177 16.56 -10.25 19.18
CA GLN A 177 17.86 -10.71 19.69
C GLN A 177 18.69 -11.27 18.52
N ARG A 178 19.98 -11.45 18.78
CA ARG A 178 20.83 -12.13 17.80
C ARG A 178 20.33 -13.57 17.59
N GLY A 179 19.98 -13.91 16.36
CA GLY A 179 19.48 -15.23 15.98
C GLY A 179 18.02 -15.50 16.34
N GLY A 180 17.17 -14.48 16.57
CA GLY A 180 15.75 -14.73 16.77
C GLY A 180 14.95 -13.64 17.47
N VAL A 181 13.80 -14.02 18.04
CA VAL A 181 12.85 -13.11 18.71
C VAL A 181 12.31 -13.69 20.02
N HIS A 182 11.86 -12.78 20.90
CA HIS A 182 11.08 -13.11 22.09
C HIS A 182 9.64 -12.66 21.91
N LEU A 183 8.69 -13.53 22.23
CA LEU A 183 7.26 -13.25 22.22
C LEU A 183 6.76 -12.87 23.61
N ASP A 184 5.61 -12.22 23.67
CA ASP A 184 4.96 -11.74 24.90
C ASP A 184 4.50 -12.83 25.87
N ASP A 185 4.39 -14.08 25.41
CA ASP A 185 4.08 -15.25 26.26
C ASP A 185 5.33 -16.00 26.76
N GLY A 186 6.53 -15.44 26.53
CA GLY A 186 7.80 -16.07 26.89
C GLY A 186 8.35 -17.04 25.84
N THR A 187 7.64 -17.31 24.76
CA THR A 187 8.13 -18.14 23.66
C THR A 187 9.34 -17.48 22.99
N ARG A 188 10.33 -18.30 22.62
CA ARG A 188 11.52 -17.88 21.87
C ARG A 188 11.54 -18.61 20.54
N LEU A 189 11.76 -17.85 19.46
CA LEU A 189 11.93 -18.40 18.12
C LEU A 189 13.34 -18.08 17.64
N SER A 190 13.98 -19.05 16.98
CA SER A 190 15.35 -18.92 16.46
C SER A 190 15.35 -18.87 14.94
N GLY A 191 16.11 -17.94 14.36
CA GLY A 191 16.30 -17.75 12.92
C GLY A 191 16.47 -16.28 12.54
N PRO A 192 16.84 -15.99 11.28
CA PRO A 192 16.84 -14.64 10.74
C PRO A 192 15.45 -13.99 10.86
N VAL A 193 15.41 -12.67 11.09
CA VAL A 193 14.17 -11.94 11.38
C VAL A 193 13.90 -10.89 10.30
N LEU A 194 12.70 -10.88 9.75
CA LEU A 194 12.20 -9.81 8.88
C LEU A 194 11.12 -9.01 9.62
N VAL A 195 11.39 -7.74 9.91
CA VAL A 195 10.45 -6.84 10.60
C VAL A 195 9.59 -6.12 9.57
N ALA A 196 8.28 -6.43 9.56
CA ALA A 196 7.27 -5.89 8.64
C ALA A 196 6.06 -5.29 9.40
N THR A 197 6.33 -4.55 10.48
CA THR A 197 5.33 -4.11 11.46
C THR A 197 4.66 -2.76 11.14
N GLY A 198 4.85 -2.24 9.92
CA GLY A 198 4.25 -0.97 9.50
C GLY A 198 4.58 0.17 10.47
N CYS A 199 3.58 0.94 10.90
CA CYS A 199 3.77 2.07 11.82
C CYS A 199 4.34 1.68 13.20
N ALA A 200 4.31 0.40 13.58
CA ALA A 200 4.90 -0.07 14.83
C ALA A 200 6.42 -0.36 14.73
N LEU A 201 7.05 -0.12 13.57
CA LEU A 201 8.48 -0.37 13.36
C LEU A 201 9.39 0.26 14.43
N PRO A 202 9.21 1.53 14.84
CA PRO A 202 10.11 2.17 15.80
C PRO A 202 10.15 1.50 17.19
N ALA A 203 9.12 0.71 17.54
CA ALA A 203 9.11 -0.04 18.80
C ALA A 203 10.16 -1.17 18.83
N LEU A 204 10.52 -1.73 17.66
CA LEU A 204 11.53 -2.79 17.53
C LEU A 204 12.85 -2.28 16.95
N LEU A 205 12.80 -1.28 16.09
CA LEU A 205 13.95 -0.72 15.39
C LEU A 205 13.95 0.83 15.49
N PRO A 206 14.22 1.38 16.69
CA PRO A 206 14.12 2.83 16.96
C PRO A 206 15.13 3.67 16.15
N MET A 207 16.20 3.05 15.63
CA MET A 207 17.18 3.72 14.76
C MET A 207 16.64 4.01 13.35
N LEU A 208 15.53 3.42 12.95
CA LEU A 208 14.90 3.66 11.65
C LEU A 208 13.72 4.61 11.82
N PRO A 209 13.88 5.91 11.50
CA PRO A 209 12.82 6.89 11.71
C PRO A 209 11.62 6.59 10.81
N MET A 210 10.43 6.57 11.42
CA MET A 210 9.18 6.39 10.73
C MET A 210 8.07 7.16 11.43
N ARG A 211 7.15 7.72 10.65
CA ARG A 211 5.97 8.43 11.14
C ARG A 211 4.70 7.85 10.53
N GLY A 212 3.61 7.92 11.27
CA GLY A 212 2.29 7.65 10.73
C GLY A 212 1.73 8.90 10.07
N ARG A 213 1.33 8.83 8.78
CA ARG A 213 0.55 9.87 8.11
C ARG A 213 -0.90 9.46 8.12
N LYS A 214 -1.74 10.16 8.87
CA LYS A 214 -3.16 9.84 9.01
C LYS A 214 -3.94 10.19 7.74
N GLY A 215 -4.86 9.33 7.35
CA GLY A 215 -5.79 9.56 6.26
C GLY A 215 -7.19 9.10 6.62
N HIS A 216 -8.21 9.76 6.05
CA HIS A 216 -9.62 9.42 6.22
C HIS A 216 -10.17 8.79 4.97
N LEU A 217 -11.09 7.86 5.13
CA LEU A 217 -11.84 7.22 4.07
C LEU A 217 -13.32 7.14 4.44
N VAL A 218 -14.17 7.19 3.41
CA VAL A 218 -15.61 6.97 3.49
C VAL A 218 -15.98 5.85 2.52
N ILE A 219 -16.82 4.92 2.92
CA ILE A 219 -17.45 3.95 2.02
C ILE A 219 -18.96 4.17 2.01
N THR A 220 -19.53 4.15 0.80
CA THR A 220 -20.97 4.32 0.59
C THR A 220 -21.71 2.98 0.66
N ASP A 221 -23.04 3.04 0.64
CA ASP A 221 -23.88 1.93 0.23
C ASP A 221 -23.63 1.60 -1.27
N ARG A 222 -24.35 0.65 -1.83
CA ARG A 222 -24.12 0.11 -3.18
C ARG A 222 -24.80 0.98 -4.24
N TYR A 223 -23.98 1.50 -5.16
CA TYR A 223 -24.38 2.29 -6.33
C TYR A 223 -23.63 1.80 -7.56
N PRO A 224 -23.93 0.56 -8.05
CA PRO A 224 -23.18 -0.06 -9.12
C PRO A 224 -23.24 0.76 -10.40
N GLY A 225 -22.08 0.95 -11.03
CA GLY A 225 -21.95 1.68 -12.32
C GLY A 225 -21.94 3.21 -12.21
N LEU A 226 -22.12 3.80 -11.00
CA LEU A 226 -22.02 5.25 -10.83
C LEU A 226 -20.58 5.76 -10.97
N VAL A 227 -19.62 4.99 -10.50
CA VAL A 227 -18.18 5.16 -10.70
C VAL A 227 -17.66 3.92 -11.39
N ARG A 228 -16.89 4.07 -12.46
CA ARG A 228 -16.42 2.95 -13.28
C ARG A 228 -14.91 2.73 -13.17
N HIS A 229 -14.15 3.81 -12.94
CA HIS A 229 -12.69 3.83 -12.83
C HIS A 229 -12.24 4.33 -11.46
N GLN A 230 -10.99 4.10 -11.11
CA GLN A 230 -10.35 4.90 -10.06
C GLN A 230 -10.21 6.33 -10.58
N LEU A 231 -10.72 7.30 -9.82
CA LEU A 231 -10.71 8.71 -10.19
C LEU A 231 -9.81 9.49 -9.27
N LEU A 232 -8.82 10.17 -9.83
CA LEU A 232 -7.92 11.07 -9.10
C LEU A 232 -7.83 12.41 -9.84
N GLU A 233 -7.58 13.49 -9.11
CA GLU A 233 -7.24 14.77 -9.74
C GLU A 233 -5.78 14.81 -10.20
N LEU A 234 -5.47 15.43 -11.33
CA LEU A 234 -4.08 15.60 -11.81
C LEU A 234 -3.25 16.47 -10.89
N GLY A 235 -3.82 17.47 -10.24
CA GLY A 235 -3.19 18.26 -9.17
C GLY A 235 -3.00 17.51 -7.85
N TYR A 236 -3.11 16.20 -7.83
CA TYR A 236 -2.97 15.37 -6.62
C TYR A 236 -1.62 15.54 -5.95
N ALA A 237 -0.54 15.61 -6.71
CA ALA A 237 0.81 15.79 -6.17
C ALA A 237 0.93 17.13 -5.43
N ASP A 238 0.44 18.21 -6.03
CA ASP A 238 0.46 19.56 -5.42
C ASP A 238 -0.44 19.63 -4.19
N SER A 239 -1.62 19.00 -4.25
CA SER A 239 -2.57 18.93 -3.12
C SER A 239 -2.10 18.01 -2.01
N ALA A 240 -1.33 16.98 -2.34
CA ALA A 240 -0.96 15.89 -1.46
C ALA A 240 0.45 16.01 -0.87
N HIS A 241 1.37 16.68 -1.55
CA HIS A 241 2.78 16.84 -1.18
C HIS A 241 3.15 18.29 -0.81
N GLY A 242 2.19 19.22 -0.76
CA GLY A 242 2.43 20.58 -0.28
C GLY A 242 2.87 20.60 1.19
N ASP A 243 3.58 21.66 1.60
CA ASP A 243 4.16 21.87 2.95
C ASP A 243 3.10 22.08 4.06
N ALA A 244 1.81 21.92 3.75
CA ALA A 244 0.75 22.09 4.72
C ALA A 244 0.63 20.86 5.65
N ASP A 245 0.44 21.08 6.94
CA ASP A 245 0.22 20.02 7.96
C ASP A 245 -0.96 19.09 7.63
N SER A 246 -1.86 19.52 6.76
CA SER A 246 -2.98 18.72 6.31
C SER A 246 -3.42 19.05 4.89
N SER A 247 -3.76 18.04 4.10
CA SER A 247 -4.29 18.17 2.75
C SER A 247 -5.44 17.23 2.45
N VAL A 248 -6.23 17.57 1.44
CA VAL A 248 -7.27 16.72 0.86
C VAL A 248 -7.15 16.71 -0.64
N ALA A 249 -7.47 15.58 -1.26
CA ALA A 249 -7.44 15.42 -2.71
C ALA A 249 -8.65 14.60 -3.18
N PHE A 250 -9.12 14.85 -4.40
CA PHE A 250 -10.15 14.03 -5.02
C PHE A 250 -9.57 12.65 -5.35
N ASN A 251 -10.16 11.65 -4.72
CA ASN A 251 -9.81 10.24 -4.94
C ASN A 251 -11.03 9.38 -4.67
N VAL A 252 -11.62 8.84 -5.72
CA VAL A 252 -12.84 8.03 -5.65
C VAL A 252 -12.63 6.75 -6.44
N GLN A 253 -13.03 5.61 -5.89
CA GLN A 253 -12.89 4.34 -6.59
C GLN A 253 -14.11 3.44 -6.44
N PRO A 254 -14.47 2.67 -7.50
CA PRO A 254 -15.49 1.66 -7.41
C PRO A 254 -14.99 0.42 -6.68
N ARG A 255 -15.93 -0.33 -6.10
CA ARG A 255 -15.69 -1.69 -5.60
C ARG A 255 -16.52 -2.68 -6.44
N PRO A 256 -16.04 -3.91 -6.68
CA PRO A 256 -16.85 -4.94 -7.36
C PRO A 256 -18.18 -5.23 -6.67
N THR A 257 -18.27 -4.91 -5.38
CA THR A 257 -19.51 -5.02 -4.59
C THR A 257 -20.54 -3.94 -4.91
N GLY A 258 -20.18 -2.94 -5.75
CA GLY A 258 -21.00 -1.78 -6.09
C GLY A 258 -20.88 -0.61 -5.10
N GLN A 259 -20.14 -0.76 -4.01
CA GLN A 259 -19.83 0.32 -3.10
C GLN A 259 -18.79 1.27 -3.72
N ILE A 260 -18.73 2.50 -3.20
CA ILE A 260 -17.78 3.52 -3.64
C ILE A 260 -16.93 3.91 -2.44
N LEU A 261 -15.60 3.87 -2.60
CA LEU A 261 -14.66 4.44 -1.64
C LEU A 261 -14.36 5.88 -2.02
N ILE A 262 -14.44 6.78 -1.03
CA ILE A 262 -14.12 8.20 -1.18
C ILE A 262 -12.93 8.52 -0.26
N GLY A 263 -11.89 9.12 -0.80
CA GLY A 263 -10.69 9.62 -0.17
C GLY A 263 -10.22 10.86 -0.92
N SER A 264 -9.09 11.40 -0.62
CA SER A 264 -8.21 11.06 0.47
C SER A 264 -7.86 12.31 1.28
N SER A 265 -7.42 12.09 2.51
CA SER A 265 -6.82 13.16 3.31
C SER A 265 -5.43 12.76 3.79
N ARG A 266 -4.64 13.73 4.21
CA ARG A 266 -3.32 13.56 4.82
C ARG A 266 -3.17 14.53 5.97
N GLU A 267 -2.74 14.02 7.14
CA GLU A 267 -2.41 14.80 8.32
C GLU A 267 -1.09 14.26 8.88
N PHE A 268 -0.09 15.14 9.07
CA PHE A 268 1.23 14.76 9.57
C PHE A 268 1.32 14.78 11.09
N SER A 269 0.60 15.70 11.73
CA SER A 269 0.67 15.92 13.18
C SER A 269 -0.24 15.01 14.00
N ALA A 270 -1.13 14.24 13.34
CA ALA A 270 -2.09 13.38 14.03
C ALA A 270 -1.44 12.07 14.50
N THR A 271 -1.44 11.83 15.80
CA THR A 271 -0.87 10.62 16.43
C THR A 271 -1.92 9.57 16.79
N ASP A 272 -3.20 9.90 16.64
CA ASP A 272 -4.34 9.04 16.97
C ASP A 272 -5.06 8.52 15.72
N ALA A 273 -5.95 7.55 15.91
CA ALA A 273 -6.81 7.00 14.86
C ALA A 273 -8.23 7.59 14.89
N ALA A 274 -8.49 8.67 15.64
CA ALA A 274 -9.80 9.27 15.71
C ALA A 274 -10.21 9.92 14.39
N VAL A 275 -11.49 9.82 14.03
CA VAL A 275 -12.04 10.50 12.86
C VAL A 275 -12.17 11.99 13.16
N SER A 276 -11.61 12.85 12.32
CA SER A 276 -11.78 14.30 12.35
C SER A 276 -12.99 14.70 11.47
N PRO A 277 -14.11 15.17 12.04
CA PRO A 277 -15.26 15.55 11.24
C PRO A 277 -14.97 16.67 10.24
N SER A 278 -14.17 17.66 10.64
CA SER A 278 -13.78 18.78 9.76
C SER A 278 -12.92 18.30 8.58
N MET A 279 -12.03 17.33 8.79
CA MET A 279 -11.23 16.74 7.71
C MET A 279 -12.11 15.93 6.75
N VAL A 280 -13.04 15.14 7.27
CA VAL A 280 -14.02 14.40 6.45
C VAL A 280 -14.86 15.37 5.63
N GLN A 281 -15.35 16.46 6.23
CA GLN A 281 -16.09 17.49 5.51
C GLN A 281 -15.28 18.06 4.34
N ARG A 282 -14.04 18.53 4.59
CA ARG A 282 -13.17 19.07 3.54
C ARG A 282 -12.93 18.05 2.41
N MET A 283 -12.69 16.79 2.76
CA MET A 283 -12.48 15.71 1.79
C MET A 283 -13.73 15.46 0.94
N LEU A 284 -14.91 15.42 1.55
CA LEU A 284 -16.16 15.25 0.83
C LEU A 284 -16.48 16.47 -0.05
N GLU A 285 -16.28 17.69 0.43
CA GLU A 285 -16.45 18.92 -0.37
C GLU A 285 -15.55 18.91 -1.62
N ARG A 286 -14.27 18.47 -1.45
CA ARG A 286 -13.38 18.30 -2.59
C ARG A 286 -13.92 17.27 -3.59
N SER A 287 -14.42 16.14 -3.12
CA SER A 287 -15.00 15.10 -3.96
C SER A 287 -16.26 15.55 -4.67
N PHE A 288 -17.10 16.30 -3.99
CA PHE A 288 -18.34 16.86 -4.56
C PHE A 288 -18.07 17.92 -5.65
N ALA A 289 -16.94 18.61 -5.59
CA ALA A 289 -16.54 19.55 -6.64
C ALA A 289 -16.27 18.86 -7.99
N PHE A 290 -15.79 17.60 -7.97
CA PHE A 290 -15.58 16.81 -9.17
C PHE A 290 -16.78 15.93 -9.53
N MET A 291 -17.54 15.49 -8.54
CA MET A 291 -18.63 14.52 -8.68
C MET A 291 -19.82 14.91 -7.80
N PRO A 292 -20.66 15.89 -8.24
CA PRO A 292 -21.76 16.42 -7.41
C PRO A 292 -22.76 15.36 -6.92
N ARG A 293 -22.99 14.30 -7.69
CA ARG A 293 -23.88 13.20 -7.35
C ARG A 293 -23.47 12.42 -6.08
N LEU A 294 -22.21 12.51 -5.66
CA LEU A 294 -21.78 11.91 -4.40
C LEU A 294 -22.48 12.48 -3.16
N ARG A 295 -23.07 13.69 -3.25
CA ARG A 295 -23.86 14.31 -2.16
C ARG A 295 -25.14 13.54 -1.83
N GLU A 296 -25.67 12.80 -2.80
CA GLU A 296 -26.94 12.07 -2.70
C GLU A 296 -26.74 10.67 -2.10
N LEU A 297 -25.49 10.23 -1.96
CA LEU A 297 -25.17 8.87 -1.53
C LEU A 297 -25.17 8.75 0.00
N GLN A 298 -25.54 7.56 0.46
CA GLN A 298 -25.46 7.22 1.89
C GLN A 298 -24.09 6.64 2.24
N ALA A 299 -23.43 7.23 3.23
CA ALA A 299 -22.22 6.68 3.81
C ALA A 299 -22.55 5.56 4.80
N VAL A 300 -21.89 4.42 4.64
CA VAL A 300 -22.05 3.26 5.55
C VAL A 300 -21.03 3.31 6.66
N ARG A 301 -19.79 3.75 6.36
CA ARG A 301 -18.70 3.79 7.31
C ARG A 301 -17.69 4.89 6.97
N ILE A 302 -17.15 5.48 8.04
CA ILE A 302 -16.01 6.41 8.00
C ILE A 302 -14.93 5.81 8.90
N TRP A 303 -13.67 5.83 8.45
CA TRP A 303 -12.54 5.37 9.26
C TRP A 303 -11.27 6.12 8.90
N THR A 304 -10.24 5.90 9.70
CA THR A 304 -8.90 6.44 9.49
C THR A 304 -7.87 5.32 9.39
N GLY A 305 -6.73 5.63 8.82
CA GLY A 305 -5.56 4.77 8.83
C GLY A 305 -4.28 5.58 8.89
N LEU A 306 -3.24 4.98 9.43
CA LEU A 306 -1.90 5.56 9.45
C LEU A 306 -1.07 4.93 8.33
N ARG A 307 -0.58 5.75 7.41
CA ARG A 307 0.38 5.33 6.39
C ARG A 307 1.78 5.37 7.00
N PRO A 308 2.54 4.26 6.99
CA PRO A 308 3.91 4.25 7.50
C PRO A 308 4.82 5.01 6.54
N THR A 309 5.28 6.18 6.95
CA THR A 309 6.04 7.10 6.11
C THR A 309 7.47 7.26 6.65
N THR A 310 8.45 7.03 5.79
CA THR A 310 9.87 7.31 6.03
C THR A 310 10.17 8.78 5.77
N PRO A 311 11.31 9.31 6.21
CA PRO A 311 11.66 10.72 5.98
C PRO A 311 11.76 11.13 4.50
N ASP A 312 12.19 10.21 3.64
CA ASP A 312 12.37 10.43 2.20
C ASP A 312 11.25 9.84 1.33
N GLY A 313 10.19 9.27 1.94
CA GLY A 313 9.06 8.65 1.26
C GLY A 313 9.32 7.24 0.75
N ARG A 314 10.57 6.80 0.58
CA ARG A 314 10.92 5.47 0.06
C ARG A 314 10.87 4.40 1.14
N PRO A 315 10.37 3.19 0.87
CA PRO A 315 10.34 2.12 1.87
C PRO A 315 11.74 1.69 2.32
N TYR A 316 11.85 1.15 3.51
CA TYR A 316 13.01 0.40 3.97
C TYR A 316 12.88 -1.04 3.50
N LEU A 317 13.75 -1.48 2.60
CA LEU A 317 13.85 -2.85 2.13
C LEU A 317 15.31 -3.28 2.17
N GLY A 318 15.69 -4.12 3.14
CA GLY A 318 17.07 -4.56 3.26
C GLY A 318 17.47 -4.97 4.67
N ALA A 319 18.78 -5.19 4.85
CA ALA A 319 19.37 -5.52 6.14
C ALA A 319 19.31 -4.31 7.09
N VAL A 320 19.02 -4.57 8.36
CA VAL A 320 19.03 -3.55 9.41
C VAL A 320 20.49 -3.09 9.64
N PRO A 321 20.76 -1.78 9.71
CA PRO A 321 22.10 -1.27 9.98
C PRO A 321 22.74 -1.89 11.23
N GLY A 322 23.93 -2.43 11.11
CA GLY A 322 24.67 -3.04 12.23
C GLY A 322 24.21 -4.43 12.66
N ALA A 323 23.21 -5.02 11.99
CA ALA A 323 22.74 -6.38 12.27
C ALA A 323 23.04 -7.32 11.08
N THR A 324 23.37 -8.58 11.36
CA THR A 324 23.70 -9.57 10.34
C THR A 324 22.55 -10.52 9.98
N ASP A 325 21.55 -10.59 10.86
CA ASP A 325 20.45 -11.56 10.81
C ASP A 325 19.07 -10.90 10.95
N GLN A 326 19.03 -9.56 10.86
CA GLN A 326 17.80 -8.77 10.93
C GLN A 326 17.59 -7.97 9.65
N TRP A 327 16.37 -8.01 9.17
CA TRP A 327 15.92 -7.40 7.93
C TRP A 327 14.68 -6.54 8.19
N VAL A 328 14.42 -5.57 7.35
CA VAL A 328 13.24 -4.71 7.45
C VAL A 328 12.54 -4.58 6.10
N ALA A 329 11.20 -4.61 6.13
CA ALA A 329 10.33 -4.28 5.00
C ALA A 329 9.15 -3.43 5.52
N ALA A 330 9.29 -2.11 5.46
CA ALA A 330 8.30 -1.17 5.99
C ALA A 330 8.45 0.24 5.38
N GLY A 331 7.47 1.11 5.61
CA GLY A 331 7.61 2.51 5.21
C GLY A 331 7.14 2.82 3.79
N HIS A 332 6.25 2.03 3.23
CA HIS A 332 5.76 2.15 1.85
C HIS A 332 4.74 3.28 1.63
N GLU A 333 4.48 4.10 2.62
CA GLU A 333 3.52 5.21 2.59
C GLU A 333 2.17 4.78 1.99
N GLY A 334 1.71 5.44 0.91
CA GLY A 334 0.44 5.17 0.23
C GLY A 334 0.48 4.01 -0.76
N LEU A 335 1.66 3.50 -1.13
CA LEU A 335 1.86 2.49 -2.17
C LEU A 335 2.07 1.07 -1.64
N GLY A 336 1.92 0.84 -0.33
CA GLY A 336 2.22 -0.46 0.28
C GLY A 336 1.43 -1.63 -0.29
N VAL A 337 0.21 -1.42 -0.76
CA VAL A 337 -0.57 -2.47 -1.44
C VAL A 337 0.03 -2.76 -2.81
N THR A 338 0.18 -1.74 -3.64
CA THR A 338 0.77 -1.87 -4.98
C THR A 338 2.12 -2.58 -4.94
N THR A 339 3.01 -2.16 -4.05
CA THR A 339 4.42 -2.58 -4.03
C THR A 339 4.67 -3.87 -3.24
N ALA A 340 3.66 -4.45 -2.58
CA ALA A 340 3.81 -5.57 -1.66
C ALA A 340 4.50 -6.80 -2.28
N LEU A 341 4.06 -7.23 -3.45
CA LEU A 341 4.57 -8.43 -4.10
C LEU A 341 6.00 -8.24 -4.62
N GLY A 342 6.30 -7.07 -5.20
CA GLY A 342 7.64 -6.70 -5.63
C GLY A 342 8.61 -6.58 -4.47
N SER A 343 8.18 -5.93 -3.37
CA SER A 343 8.96 -5.84 -2.14
C SER A 343 9.29 -7.21 -1.56
N ALA A 344 8.33 -8.14 -1.57
CA ALA A 344 8.54 -9.49 -1.08
C ALA A 344 9.61 -10.23 -1.90
N LYS A 345 9.53 -10.18 -3.22
CA LYS A 345 10.53 -10.82 -4.10
C LYS A 345 11.91 -10.22 -3.90
N LEU A 346 12.03 -8.89 -3.89
CA LEU A 346 13.28 -8.19 -3.63
C LEU A 346 13.87 -8.60 -2.28
N MET A 347 13.05 -8.60 -1.22
CA MET A 347 13.51 -8.95 0.12
C MET A 347 14.00 -10.40 0.21
N ILE A 348 13.28 -11.35 -0.37
CA ILE A 348 13.68 -12.75 -0.29
C ILE A 348 14.90 -13.04 -1.18
N ASP A 349 15.07 -12.32 -2.29
CA ASP A 349 16.33 -12.37 -3.06
C ASP A 349 17.52 -11.91 -2.20
N LEU A 350 17.39 -10.76 -1.52
CA LEU A 350 18.43 -10.23 -0.64
C LEU A 350 18.76 -11.18 0.53
N ILE A 351 17.74 -11.73 1.19
CA ILE A 351 17.90 -12.67 2.32
C ILE A 351 18.61 -13.95 1.88
N GLN A 352 18.35 -14.42 0.66
CA GLN A 352 19.01 -15.61 0.08
C GLN A 352 20.33 -15.30 -0.61
N GLY A 353 20.82 -14.06 -0.62
CA GLY A 353 22.04 -13.65 -1.32
C GLY A 353 21.94 -13.77 -2.84
N ARG A 354 20.74 -13.67 -3.40
CA ARG A 354 20.50 -13.69 -4.84
C ARG A 354 20.49 -12.26 -5.40
N GLN A 355 20.76 -12.14 -6.71
CA GLN A 355 20.65 -10.88 -7.43
C GLN A 355 19.16 -10.50 -7.56
N PRO A 356 18.69 -9.36 -7.00
CA PRO A 356 17.34 -8.87 -7.22
C PRO A 356 17.09 -8.44 -8.68
N ALA A 357 15.85 -8.52 -9.12
CA ALA A 357 15.44 -8.10 -10.47
C ALA A 357 15.45 -6.57 -10.65
N ILE A 358 15.38 -5.81 -9.58
CA ILE A 358 15.48 -4.33 -9.57
C ILE A 358 16.58 -3.90 -8.61
N ASP A 359 17.12 -2.69 -8.82
CA ASP A 359 18.17 -2.13 -7.95
C ASP A 359 17.65 -1.97 -6.50
N PRO A 360 18.26 -2.64 -5.49
CA PRO A 360 17.83 -2.52 -4.09
C PRO A 360 18.37 -1.27 -3.39
N VAL A 361 19.38 -0.60 -3.94
CA VAL A 361 20.11 0.51 -3.31
C VAL A 361 19.17 1.66 -2.87
N PRO A 362 18.21 2.12 -3.70
CA PRO A 362 17.32 3.20 -3.31
C PRO A 362 16.46 2.91 -2.07
N TYR A 363 16.21 1.65 -1.76
CA TYR A 363 15.35 1.22 -0.66
C TYR A 363 16.15 0.78 0.58
N SER A 364 17.48 0.70 0.48
CA SER A 364 18.33 0.23 1.56
C SER A 364 18.17 1.07 2.83
N PRO A 365 17.94 0.44 4.02
CA PRO A 365 17.90 1.17 5.29
C PRO A 365 19.21 1.87 5.65
N GLN A 366 20.32 1.45 5.07
CA GLN A 366 21.66 2.03 5.27
C GLN A 366 21.72 3.51 4.88
N ARG A 367 20.84 3.97 3.97
CA ARG A 367 20.74 5.38 3.56
C ARG A 367 20.35 6.34 4.69
N MET A 368 19.84 5.81 5.82
CA MET A 368 19.51 6.60 7.02
C MET A 368 20.64 6.64 8.06
N ALA A 369 21.70 5.87 7.84
CA ALA A 369 22.85 5.79 8.76
C ALA A 369 24.00 6.72 8.32
N ALA A 370 23.80 7.50 7.24
CA ALA A 370 24.79 8.42 6.68
C ALA A 370 24.72 9.82 7.30
#